data_9327dba6214c016a3518f13ebe27ba1b
#
_entry.id   9327dba6214c016a3518f13ebe27ba1b
#
_cell.length_a   1.000
_cell.length_b   1.000
_cell.length_c   1.000
_cell.angle_alpha   90.00
_cell.angle_beta   90.00
_cell.angle_gamma   90.00
#
_symmetry.space_group_name_H-M   'P 1'
#
loop_
_entity.id
_entity.type
_entity.pdbx_description
1 polymer ?
#
loop_
_entity_poly.entity_id
_entity_poly.type
_entity_poly.pdbx_seq_one_letter_code
_entity_poly.pdbx_strand_id
1 'polypeptide(L)'
;QGYSSAASDVYKRQQVIREELGESNTETDAQEYEKKLQELQASGEVKARIHKEIERFQGISGNSSESTVSRGYIETLLELPWDAVSEDNKDLKHAQKILDEDHYGLEKVKERILEFLAVRNLTGKGESPIICLVGPPGTGKTSIARSIARALDKKYVRISLGGVRDEAEIRGHRRTYVGAMPGRIVNGLRMAGVKNPLMLLDEIDKMSSDYKGDTCLLYTSDAADE
;
A
#
# COMPACT_ATOMS: atom_id res chain seq x y z
N GLN A 1 -25.03 17.82 46.65
CA GLN A 1 -25.43 17.66 45.22
C GLN A 1 -24.89 18.74 44.27
N GLY A 2 -24.28 19.83 44.76
CA GLY A 2 -23.73 20.92 43.90
C GLY A 2 -22.32 20.71 43.34
N TYR A 3 -21.49 19.87 43.92
CA TYR A 3 -20.10 19.70 43.52
C TYR A 3 -19.88 18.84 42.25
N SER A 4 -20.83 17.94 41.98
CA SER A 4 -20.75 17.07 40.78
C SER A 4 -21.05 17.81 39.48
N SER A 5 -21.90 18.84 39.50
CA SER A 5 -22.24 19.64 38.32
C SER A 5 -21.11 20.58 37.91
N ALA A 6 -20.45 21.26 38.87
CA ALA A 6 -19.36 22.18 38.60
C ALA A 6 -18.12 21.47 38.05
N ALA A 7 -17.80 20.29 38.55
CA ALA A 7 -16.69 19.47 38.03
C ALA A 7 -16.95 19.00 36.58
N SER A 8 -18.19 18.62 36.26
CA SER A 8 -18.61 18.25 34.90
C SER A 8 -18.53 19.42 33.93
N ASP A 9 -18.92 20.62 34.36
CA ASP A 9 -18.85 21.84 33.53
C ASP A 9 -17.42 22.33 33.29
N VAL A 10 -16.55 22.20 34.30
CA VAL A 10 -15.11 22.50 34.16
C VAL A 10 -14.48 21.51 33.19
N TYR A 11 -14.79 20.22 33.28
CA TYR A 11 -14.27 19.20 32.37
C TYR A 11 -14.71 19.44 30.92
N LYS A 12 -16.00 19.76 30.69
CA LYS A 12 -16.51 20.10 29.36
C LYS A 12 -15.85 21.35 28.77
N ARG A 13 -15.65 22.39 29.58
CA ARG A 13 -14.94 23.61 29.13
C ARG A 13 -13.47 23.34 28.80
N GLN A 14 -12.79 22.51 29.57
CA GLN A 14 -11.42 22.10 29.25
C GLN A 14 -11.35 21.27 27.96
N GLN A 15 -12.35 20.45 27.70
CA GLN A 15 -12.43 19.67 26.46
C GLN A 15 -12.62 20.59 25.24
N VAL A 16 -13.54 21.56 25.32
CA VAL A 16 -13.76 22.54 24.24
C VAL A 16 -12.52 23.41 24.00
N ILE A 17 -11.85 23.86 25.08
CA ILE A 17 -10.60 24.64 24.96
C ILE A 17 -9.48 23.81 24.32
N ARG A 18 -9.37 22.52 24.63
CA ARG A 18 -8.39 21.61 23.99
C ARG A 18 -8.70 21.36 22.53
N GLU A 19 -9.98 21.22 22.18
CA GLU A 19 -10.43 21.10 20.78
C GLU A 19 -10.15 22.38 19.99
N GLU A 20 -10.39 23.57 20.56
CA GLU A 20 -10.07 24.85 19.93
C GLU A 20 -8.56 25.09 19.81
N LEU A 21 -7.75 24.56 20.72
CA LEU A 21 -6.28 24.63 20.69
C LEU A 21 -5.66 23.56 19.78
N GLY A 22 -6.46 22.67 19.16
CA GLY A 22 -5.97 21.58 18.34
C GLY A 22 -5.23 20.49 19.13
N GLU A 23 -5.42 20.43 20.45
CA GLU A 23 -4.91 19.35 21.29
C GLU A 23 -5.75 18.09 21.01
N SER A 24 -5.23 17.21 20.16
CA SER A 24 -5.88 15.93 19.89
C SER A 24 -5.96 15.09 21.16
N ASN A 25 -7.18 14.72 21.52
CA ASN A 25 -7.42 13.83 22.64
C ASN A 25 -7.17 12.39 22.18
N THR A 26 -6.10 11.76 22.64
CA THR A 26 -5.75 10.37 22.32
C THR A 26 -6.87 9.38 22.60
N GLU A 27 -7.73 9.66 23.60
CA GLU A 27 -8.90 8.83 23.90
C GLU A 27 -9.97 8.91 22.81
N THR A 28 -10.26 10.10 22.29
CA THR A 28 -11.23 10.31 21.22
C THR A 28 -10.76 9.69 19.92
N ASP A 29 -9.49 9.89 19.57
CA ASP A 29 -8.88 9.29 18.38
C ASP A 29 -8.87 7.75 18.47
N ALA A 30 -8.54 7.20 19.63
CA ALA A 30 -8.55 5.76 19.83
C ALA A 30 -9.96 5.16 19.68
N GLN A 31 -10.99 5.84 20.18
CA GLN A 31 -12.39 5.42 19.99
C GLN A 31 -12.80 5.46 18.51
N GLU A 32 -12.33 6.45 17.75
CA GLU A 32 -12.56 6.52 16.32
C GLU A 32 -11.85 5.38 15.57
N TYR A 33 -10.61 5.08 15.94
CA TYR A 33 -9.85 3.97 15.37
C TYR A 33 -10.50 2.62 15.67
N GLU A 34 -11.04 2.41 16.87
CA GLU A 34 -11.77 1.19 17.21
C GLU A 34 -13.04 1.02 16.37
N LYS A 35 -13.79 2.08 16.09
CA LYS A 35 -14.93 2.03 15.17
C LYS A 35 -14.50 1.64 13.76
N LYS A 36 -13.45 2.29 13.21
CA LYS A 36 -12.89 1.94 11.91
C LYS A 36 -12.38 0.51 11.85
N LEU A 37 -11.80 0.01 12.95
CA LEU A 37 -11.33 -1.38 13.05
C LEU A 37 -12.49 -2.39 13.01
N GLN A 38 -13.64 -2.07 13.60
CA GLN A 38 -14.83 -2.94 13.52
C GLN A 38 -15.33 -3.07 12.08
N GLU A 39 -15.35 -1.96 11.33
CA GLU A 39 -15.80 -1.91 9.94
C GLU A 39 -14.76 -2.51 8.96
N LEU A 40 -13.51 -2.61 9.37
CA LEU A 40 -12.41 -3.08 8.52
C LEU A 40 -12.63 -4.53 8.09
N GLN A 41 -12.53 -4.79 6.79
CA GLN A 41 -12.51 -6.15 6.23
C GLN A 41 -11.10 -6.72 6.32
N ALA A 42 -10.83 -7.47 7.38
CA ALA A 42 -9.53 -8.08 7.64
C ALA A 42 -9.68 -9.34 8.48
N SER A 43 -8.68 -10.22 8.41
CA SER A 43 -8.63 -11.43 9.23
C SER A 43 -8.61 -11.09 10.73
N GLY A 44 -9.08 -12.02 11.57
CA GLY A 44 -9.09 -11.85 13.03
C GLY A 44 -7.69 -11.56 13.60
N GLU A 45 -6.66 -12.16 13.04
CA GLU A 45 -5.27 -11.95 13.44
C GLU A 45 -4.81 -10.51 13.18
N VAL A 46 -5.13 -9.97 11.98
CA VAL A 46 -4.82 -8.59 11.62
C VAL A 46 -5.55 -7.62 12.54
N LYS A 47 -6.87 -7.84 12.78
CA LYS A 47 -7.66 -7.01 13.67
C LYS A 47 -7.10 -7.00 15.10
N ALA A 48 -6.72 -8.17 15.62
CA ALA A 48 -6.13 -8.28 16.95
C ALA A 48 -4.81 -7.51 17.07
N ARG A 49 -4.00 -7.52 16.00
CA ARG A 49 -2.75 -6.78 15.97
C ARG A 49 -2.96 -5.27 15.92
N ILE A 50 -3.92 -4.80 15.13
CA ILE A 50 -4.26 -3.37 15.06
C ILE A 50 -4.85 -2.89 16.40
N HIS A 51 -5.74 -3.67 17.00
CA HIS A 51 -6.30 -3.39 18.32
C HIS A 51 -5.21 -3.18 19.39
N LYS A 52 -4.21 -4.07 19.43
CA LYS A 52 -3.07 -3.94 20.33
C LYS A 52 -2.27 -2.66 20.11
N GLU A 53 -2.15 -2.19 18.88
CA GLU A 53 -1.48 -0.90 18.60
C GLU A 53 -2.35 0.29 19.04
N ILE A 54 -3.67 0.19 18.94
CA ILE A 54 -4.60 1.22 19.45
C ILE A 54 -4.54 1.29 20.99
N GLU A 55 -4.54 0.14 21.70
CA GLU A 55 -4.37 0.10 23.15
C GLU A 55 -3.04 0.76 23.57
N ARG A 56 -1.96 0.45 22.85
CA ARG A 56 -0.66 1.07 23.11
C ARG A 56 -0.70 2.59 22.89
N PHE A 57 -1.39 3.06 21.85
CA PHE A 57 -1.54 4.48 21.56
C PHE A 57 -2.28 5.23 22.68
N GLN A 58 -3.30 4.63 23.30
CA GLN A 58 -4.00 5.20 24.45
C GLN A 58 -3.08 5.48 25.64
N GLY A 59 -2.05 4.66 25.82
CA GLY A 59 -1.06 4.83 26.92
C GLY A 59 0.00 5.90 26.65
N ILE A 60 0.03 6.51 25.46
CA ILE A 60 1.04 7.51 25.08
C ILE A 60 0.48 8.92 25.36
N SER A 61 1.33 9.81 25.90
CA SER A 61 0.97 11.21 26.09
C SER A 61 0.61 11.91 24.76
N GLY A 62 -0.58 12.55 24.70
CA GLY A 62 -1.19 13.05 23.46
C GLY A 62 -0.35 13.98 22.61
N ASN A 63 0.55 14.76 23.22
CA ASN A 63 1.38 15.75 22.51
C ASN A 63 2.84 15.32 22.33
N SER A 64 3.13 14.03 22.37
CA SER A 64 4.48 13.52 22.15
C SER A 64 4.75 13.22 20.66
N SER A 65 6.02 13.28 20.25
CA SER A 65 6.44 12.83 18.92
C SER A 65 6.12 11.35 18.69
N GLU A 66 6.11 10.54 19.75
CA GLU A 66 5.72 9.13 19.72
C GLU A 66 4.23 8.96 19.38
N SER A 67 3.36 9.81 19.93
CA SER A 67 1.94 9.84 19.64
C SER A 67 1.68 10.11 18.14
N THR A 68 2.38 11.08 17.55
CA THR A 68 2.25 11.40 16.11
C THR A 68 2.69 10.23 15.22
N VAL A 69 3.79 9.56 15.56
CA VAL A 69 4.27 8.37 14.82
C VAL A 69 3.30 7.21 14.94
N SER A 70 2.78 6.94 16.16
CA SER A 70 1.81 5.86 16.39
C SER A 70 0.50 6.11 15.68
N ARG A 71 0.02 7.35 15.64
CA ARG A 71 -1.17 7.77 14.88
C ARG A 71 -1.02 7.44 13.40
N GLY A 72 0.01 7.96 12.74
CA GLY A 72 0.23 7.72 11.31
C GLY A 72 0.39 6.23 10.97
N TYR A 73 0.94 5.44 11.89
CA TYR A 73 1.05 4.00 11.73
C TYR A 73 -0.32 3.31 11.80
N ILE A 74 -1.15 3.62 12.81
CA ILE A 74 -2.51 3.05 12.96
C ILE A 74 -3.38 3.46 11.76
N GLU A 75 -3.35 4.71 11.36
CA GLU A 75 -4.08 5.19 10.18
C GLU A 75 -3.67 4.43 8.92
N THR A 76 -2.38 4.23 8.71
CA THR A 76 -1.89 3.43 7.58
C THR A 76 -2.41 2.00 7.63
N LEU A 77 -2.43 1.35 8.80
CA LEU A 77 -2.93 -0.02 8.96
C LEU A 77 -4.44 -0.11 8.70
N LEU A 78 -5.22 0.89 9.12
CA LEU A 78 -6.67 0.95 8.91
C LEU A 78 -7.06 1.22 7.45
N GLU A 79 -6.21 1.92 6.70
CA GLU A 79 -6.43 2.24 5.28
C GLU A 79 -5.98 1.14 4.32
N LEU A 80 -5.24 0.13 4.80
CA LEU A 80 -4.77 -0.96 3.94
C LEU A 80 -5.92 -1.91 3.56
N PRO A 81 -5.98 -2.34 2.29
CA PRO A 81 -7.00 -3.27 1.80
C PRO A 81 -6.65 -4.72 2.13
N TRP A 82 -6.77 -5.13 3.40
CA TRP A 82 -6.35 -6.44 3.88
C TRP A 82 -7.02 -7.62 3.17
N ASP A 83 -8.34 -7.56 2.95
CA ASP A 83 -9.11 -8.64 2.32
C ASP A 83 -9.88 -8.20 1.08
N ALA A 84 -9.74 -6.94 0.66
CA ALA A 84 -10.33 -6.45 -0.57
C ALA A 84 -9.58 -7.01 -1.80
N VAL A 85 -10.22 -7.86 -2.57
CA VAL A 85 -9.68 -8.51 -3.77
C VAL A 85 -10.47 -8.07 -4.98
N SER A 86 -9.81 -7.70 -6.07
CA SER A 86 -10.45 -7.58 -7.38
C SER A 86 -10.51 -8.96 -8.06
N GLU A 87 -11.62 -9.27 -8.69
CA GLU A 87 -11.72 -10.47 -9.53
C GLU A 87 -10.96 -10.25 -10.84
N ASP A 88 -10.17 -11.25 -11.24
CA ASP A 88 -9.40 -11.20 -12.46
C ASP A 88 -10.24 -11.70 -13.64
N ASN A 89 -10.24 -10.92 -14.72
CA ASN A 89 -10.79 -11.37 -15.99
C ASN A 89 -9.87 -12.44 -16.59
N LYS A 90 -10.41 -13.63 -16.86
CA LYS A 90 -9.68 -14.78 -17.39
C LYS A 90 -9.85 -14.96 -18.90
N ASP A 91 -10.63 -14.11 -19.56
CA ASP A 91 -10.89 -14.23 -20.99
C ASP A 91 -9.68 -13.76 -21.82
N LEU A 92 -8.97 -14.73 -22.40
CA LEU A 92 -7.81 -14.45 -23.27
C LEU A 92 -8.20 -13.73 -24.55
N LYS A 93 -9.42 -13.95 -25.09
CA LYS A 93 -9.89 -13.26 -26.30
C LYS A 93 -10.12 -11.76 -25.99
N HIS A 94 -10.69 -11.48 -24.83
CA HIS A 94 -10.83 -10.12 -24.34
C HIS A 94 -9.46 -9.45 -24.15
N ALA A 95 -8.51 -10.14 -23.56
CA ALA A 95 -7.14 -9.63 -23.37
C ALA A 95 -6.46 -9.36 -24.72
N GLN A 96 -6.57 -10.25 -25.68
CA GLN A 96 -6.02 -10.06 -27.02
C GLN A 96 -6.62 -8.82 -27.69
N LYS A 97 -7.96 -8.69 -27.66
CA LYS A 97 -8.66 -7.54 -28.25
C LYS A 97 -8.15 -6.21 -27.66
N ILE A 98 -7.99 -6.11 -26.34
CA ILE A 98 -7.47 -4.89 -25.69
C ILE A 98 -6.05 -4.59 -26.12
N LEU A 99 -5.18 -5.61 -26.18
CA LEU A 99 -3.79 -5.43 -26.60
C LEU A 99 -3.70 -4.97 -28.05
N ASP A 100 -4.59 -5.45 -28.94
CA ASP A 100 -4.63 -5.08 -30.35
C ASP A 100 -5.20 -3.68 -30.56
N GLU A 101 -6.18 -3.28 -29.76
CA GLU A 101 -6.75 -1.92 -29.78
C GLU A 101 -5.74 -0.86 -29.30
N ASP A 102 -4.99 -1.17 -28.24
CA ASP A 102 -4.10 -0.20 -27.59
C ASP A 102 -2.72 -0.11 -28.25
N HIS A 103 -2.27 -1.16 -28.96
CA HIS A 103 -0.92 -1.26 -29.51
C HIS A 103 -0.90 -1.77 -30.93
N TYR A 104 -0.35 -0.96 -31.83
CA TYR A 104 -0.09 -1.37 -33.21
C TYR A 104 1.21 -2.20 -33.27
N GLY A 105 1.17 -3.34 -33.98
CA GLY A 105 2.31 -4.26 -34.09
C GLY A 105 2.64 -4.94 -32.76
N LEU A 106 3.90 -5.16 -32.47
CA LEU A 106 4.41 -5.83 -31.25
C LEU A 106 3.89 -7.29 -31.08
N GLU A 107 3.65 -8.00 -32.18
CA GLU A 107 3.01 -9.32 -32.19
C GLU A 107 3.66 -10.31 -31.22
N LYS A 108 5.01 -10.40 -31.21
CA LYS A 108 5.76 -11.29 -30.31
C LYS A 108 5.57 -10.93 -28.84
N VAL A 109 5.44 -9.64 -28.52
CA VAL A 109 5.23 -9.17 -27.14
C VAL A 109 3.82 -9.50 -26.68
N LYS A 110 2.82 -9.28 -27.54
CA LYS A 110 1.41 -9.62 -27.27
C LYS A 110 1.24 -11.12 -27.09
N GLU A 111 1.79 -11.93 -27.98
CA GLU A 111 1.78 -13.37 -27.89
C GLU A 111 2.37 -13.86 -26.55
N ARG A 112 3.55 -13.33 -26.17
CA ARG A 112 4.17 -13.68 -24.90
C ARG A 112 3.34 -13.29 -23.69
N ILE A 113 2.68 -12.13 -23.72
CA ILE A 113 1.75 -11.72 -22.66
C ILE A 113 0.56 -12.67 -22.59
N LEU A 114 -0.04 -13.04 -23.73
CA LEU A 114 -1.18 -13.97 -23.76
C LEU A 114 -0.81 -15.36 -23.27
N GLU A 115 0.36 -15.88 -23.64
CA GLU A 115 0.90 -17.15 -23.10
C GLU A 115 1.02 -17.10 -21.58
N PHE A 116 1.61 -16.01 -21.07
CA PHE A 116 1.75 -15.78 -19.64
C PHE A 116 0.40 -15.76 -18.92
N LEU A 117 -0.60 -15.05 -19.46
CA LEU A 117 -1.94 -15.00 -18.91
C LEU A 117 -2.63 -16.38 -18.98
N ALA A 118 -2.41 -17.14 -20.04
CA ALA A 118 -2.92 -18.51 -20.19
C ALA A 118 -2.35 -19.45 -19.13
N VAL A 119 -1.03 -19.44 -18.92
CA VAL A 119 -0.38 -20.25 -17.89
C VAL A 119 -0.90 -19.87 -16.50
N ARG A 120 -1.02 -18.60 -16.20
CA ARG A 120 -1.56 -18.11 -14.92
C ARG A 120 -3.00 -18.61 -14.69
N ASN A 121 -3.84 -18.59 -15.74
CA ASN A 121 -5.22 -19.07 -15.65
C ASN A 121 -5.29 -20.59 -15.38
N LEU A 122 -4.35 -21.34 -15.92
CA LEU A 122 -4.29 -22.80 -15.75
C LEU A 122 -3.73 -23.21 -14.37
N THR A 123 -2.73 -22.53 -13.88
CA THR A 123 -2.06 -22.86 -12.60
C THR A 123 -2.90 -22.49 -11.37
N GLY A 124 -3.83 -21.54 -11.49
CA GLY A 124 -4.89 -21.22 -10.50
C GLY A 124 -4.47 -20.83 -9.09
N LYS A 125 -3.28 -21.19 -8.65
CA LYS A 125 -2.65 -20.93 -7.35
C LYS A 125 -1.14 -20.96 -7.53
N GLY A 126 -0.63 -20.18 -8.44
CA GLY A 126 0.81 -20.03 -8.62
C GLY A 126 1.27 -18.69 -8.12
N GLU A 127 2.52 -18.61 -7.79
CA GLU A 127 3.25 -17.39 -7.62
C GLU A 127 2.87 -16.39 -8.72
N SER A 128 2.68 -15.14 -8.36
CA SER A 128 2.40 -14.11 -9.36
C SER A 128 3.70 -13.82 -10.10
N PRO A 129 3.92 -14.40 -11.30
CA PRO A 129 5.20 -14.28 -11.97
C PRO A 129 5.44 -12.81 -12.35
N ILE A 130 6.68 -12.40 -12.28
CA ILE A 130 7.11 -11.05 -12.60
C ILE A 130 7.41 -10.99 -14.10
N ILE A 131 6.77 -10.04 -14.81
CA ILE A 131 7.07 -9.76 -16.21
C ILE A 131 8.08 -8.62 -16.27
N CYS A 132 9.23 -8.86 -16.86
CA CYS A 132 10.23 -7.83 -17.11
C CYS A 132 10.12 -7.32 -18.55
N LEU A 133 9.84 -6.03 -18.73
CA LEU A 133 9.76 -5.37 -20.03
C LEU A 133 11.08 -4.62 -20.31
N VAL A 134 11.89 -5.13 -21.21
CA VAL A 134 13.18 -4.54 -21.59
C VAL A 134 13.10 -3.94 -22.99
N GLY A 135 13.68 -2.76 -23.17
CA GLY A 135 13.72 -2.08 -24.48
C GLY A 135 14.07 -0.60 -24.35
N PRO A 136 14.37 0.08 -25.47
CA PRO A 136 14.73 1.48 -25.49
C PRO A 136 13.60 2.39 -24.96
N PRO A 137 13.89 3.62 -24.56
CA PRO A 137 12.88 4.57 -24.16
C PRO A 137 11.89 4.85 -25.31
N GLY A 138 10.63 5.13 -24.98
CA GLY A 138 9.61 5.45 -25.96
C GLY A 138 8.95 4.26 -26.67
N THR A 139 9.34 3.00 -26.37
CA THR A 139 8.74 1.81 -27.01
C THR A 139 7.40 1.35 -26.42
N GLY A 140 6.83 2.12 -25.52
CA GLY A 140 5.49 1.81 -24.98
C GLY A 140 5.46 0.83 -23.80
N LYS A 141 6.59 0.54 -23.11
CA LYS A 141 6.63 -0.39 -21.97
C LYS A 141 5.57 -0.08 -20.89
N THR A 142 5.46 1.18 -20.51
CA THR A 142 4.50 1.62 -19.49
C THR A 142 3.05 1.51 -19.98
N SER A 143 2.80 1.77 -21.26
CA SER A 143 1.44 1.64 -21.83
C SER A 143 1.00 0.19 -21.92
N ILE A 144 1.90 -0.74 -22.30
CA ILE A 144 1.62 -2.19 -22.31
C ILE A 144 1.22 -2.69 -20.93
N ALA A 145 1.93 -2.28 -19.87
CA ALA A 145 1.59 -2.67 -18.50
C ALA A 145 0.18 -2.18 -18.10
N ARG A 146 -0.23 -0.99 -18.54
CA ARG A 146 -1.57 -0.47 -18.32
C ARG A 146 -2.63 -1.28 -19.08
N SER A 147 -2.35 -1.66 -20.33
CA SER A 147 -3.25 -2.48 -21.13
C SER A 147 -3.41 -3.89 -20.56
N ILE A 148 -2.34 -4.48 -19.98
CA ILE A 148 -2.44 -5.76 -19.24
C ILE A 148 -3.37 -5.60 -18.03
N ALA A 149 -3.24 -4.51 -17.25
CA ALA A 149 -4.12 -4.29 -16.11
C ALA A 149 -5.58 -4.14 -16.54
N ARG A 150 -5.84 -3.42 -17.65
CA ARG A 150 -7.17 -3.26 -18.24
C ARG A 150 -7.72 -4.59 -18.74
N ALA A 151 -6.90 -5.42 -19.38
CA ALA A 151 -7.28 -6.74 -19.88
C ALA A 151 -7.66 -7.72 -18.76
N LEU A 152 -7.06 -7.56 -17.58
CA LEU A 152 -7.33 -8.38 -16.40
C LEU A 152 -8.39 -7.76 -15.47
N ASP A 153 -8.96 -6.60 -15.78
CA ASP A 153 -9.83 -5.81 -14.90
C ASP A 153 -9.19 -5.50 -13.54
N LYS A 154 -7.85 -5.41 -13.50
CA LYS A 154 -7.10 -5.12 -12.28
C LYS A 154 -6.94 -3.63 -12.03
N LYS A 155 -6.94 -3.26 -10.76
CA LYS A 155 -6.45 -1.95 -10.34
C LYS A 155 -4.96 -1.82 -10.70
N TYR A 156 -4.59 -0.68 -11.27
CA TYR A 156 -3.25 -0.41 -11.75
C TYR A 156 -2.54 0.62 -10.88
N VAL A 157 -1.34 0.29 -10.43
CA VAL A 157 -0.48 1.19 -9.67
C VAL A 157 0.88 1.29 -10.36
N ARG A 158 1.35 2.51 -10.59
CA ARG A 158 2.69 2.78 -11.09
C ARG A 158 3.56 3.33 -9.97
N ILE A 159 4.68 2.69 -9.73
CA ILE A 159 5.70 3.11 -8.78
C ILE A 159 6.96 3.44 -9.58
N SER A 160 7.32 4.72 -9.69
CA SER A 160 8.58 5.12 -10.31
C SER A 160 9.71 4.93 -9.30
N LEU A 161 10.71 4.14 -9.66
CA LEU A 161 11.90 3.87 -8.86
C LEU A 161 13.10 4.71 -9.30
N GLY A 162 12.95 5.46 -10.40
CA GLY A 162 14.00 6.37 -10.87
C GLY A 162 14.33 7.44 -9.85
N GLY A 163 15.62 7.54 -9.50
CA GLY A 163 16.10 8.52 -8.52
C GLY A 163 15.92 8.14 -7.05
N VAL A 164 15.40 6.94 -6.75
CA VAL A 164 15.38 6.39 -5.40
C VAL A 164 16.80 6.10 -4.97
N ARG A 165 17.20 6.63 -3.82
CA ARG A 165 18.55 6.50 -3.25
C ARG A 165 18.60 5.65 -1.99
N ASP A 166 17.46 5.50 -1.30
CA ASP A 166 17.34 4.79 -0.04
C ASP A 166 16.34 3.65 -0.18
N GLU A 167 16.75 2.43 0.20
CA GLU A 167 15.88 1.27 0.31
C GLU A 167 14.64 1.56 1.18
N ALA A 168 14.80 2.40 2.20
CA ALA A 168 13.71 2.79 3.08
C ALA A 168 12.58 3.55 2.35
N GLU A 169 12.84 4.20 1.22
CA GLU A 169 11.77 4.79 0.41
C GLU A 169 10.84 3.72 -0.19
N ILE A 170 11.38 2.54 -0.50
CA ILE A 170 10.62 1.43 -1.10
C ILE A 170 9.92 0.62 -0.02
N ARG A 171 10.67 0.17 1.00
CA ARG A 171 10.17 -0.68 2.10
C ARG A 171 9.45 0.10 3.20
N GLY A 172 9.80 1.36 3.40
CA GLY A 172 9.36 2.19 4.52
C GLY A 172 10.44 2.33 5.60
N HIS A 173 10.35 3.40 6.36
CA HIS A 173 11.27 3.66 7.47
C HIS A 173 10.90 2.81 8.70
N ARG A 174 11.91 2.51 9.55
CA ARG A 174 11.65 1.87 10.83
C ARG A 174 10.76 2.76 11.69
N ARG A 175 9.75 2.19 12.32
CA ARG A 175 8.74 2.90 13.14
C ARG A 175 9.33 3.78 14.26
N THR A 176 10.55 3.50 14.70
CA THR A 176 11.24 4.24 15.76
C THR A 176 11.76 5.62 15.33
N TYR A 177 11.76 5.92 14.04
CA TYR A 177 12.20 7.23 13.55
C TYR A 177 11.05 8.23 13.56
N VAL A 178 11.32 9.44 14.06
CA VAL A 178 10.40 10.58 13.93
C VAL A 178 10.25 10.91 12.45
N GLY A 179 9.01 10.92 11.95
CA GLY A 179 8.72 11.07 10.52
C GLY A 179 8.78 9.76 9.71
N ALA A 180 8.74 8.59 10.39
CA ALA A 180 8.62 7.31 9.71
C ALA A 180 7.40 7.29 8.78
N MET A 181 7.63 7.02 7.51
CA MET A 181 6.59 6.90 6.49
C MET A 181 6.54 5.49 5.92
N PRO A 182 5.33 5.03 5.52
CA PRO A 182 5.20 3.76 4.81
C PRO A 182 5.95 3.83 3.48
N GLY A 183 6.50 2.70 3.04
CA GLY A 183 7.19 2.60 1.77
C GLY A 183 6.27 2.78 0.57
N ARG A 184 6.85 3.01 -0.60
CA ARG A 184 6.14 3.22 -1.87
C ARG A 184 5.23 2.04 -2.23
N ILE A 185 5.63 0.79 -1.89
CA ILE A 185 4.81 -0.41 -2.14
C ILE A 185 3.53 -0.38 -1.29
N VAL A 186 3.66 -0.10 0.01
CA VAL A 186 2.52 -0.01 0.94
C VAL A 186 1.58 1.12 0.53
N ASN A 187 2.13 2.29 0.18
CA ASN A 187 1.35 3.41 -0.36
C ASN A 187 0.64 3.03 -1.67
N GLY A 188 1.29 2.26 -2.53
CA GLY A 188 0.70 1.74 -3.77
C GLY A 188 -0.52 0.85 -3.49
N LEU A 189 -0.44 -0.06 -2.52
CA LEU A 189 -1.57 -0.90 -2.08
C LEU A 189 -2.73 -0.06 -1.53
N ARG A 190 -2.41 0.92 -0.68
CA ARG A 190 -3.40 1.86 -0.13
C ARG A 190 -4.14 2.61 -1.23
N MET A 191 -3.42 3.16 -2.22
CA MET A 191 -4.00 3.86 -3.35
C MET A 191 -4.83 2.95 -4.27
N ALA A 192 -4.43 1.70 -4.42
CA ALA A 192 -5.18 0.71 -5.22
C ALA A 192 -6.51 0.32 -4.59
N GLY A 193 -6.62 0.34 -3.25
CA GLY A 193 -7.79 -0.10 -2.50
C GLY A 193 -8.08 -1.60 -2.62
N VAL A 194 -7.15 -2.39 -3.14
CA VAL A 194 -7.22 -3.85 -3.26
C VAL A 194 -5.86 -4.47 -2.96
N LYS A 195 -5.85 -5.69 -2.42
CA LYS A 195 -4.60 -6.39 -2.07
C LYS A 195 -3.88 -7.03 -3.26
N ASN A 196 -4.55 -7.14 -4.41
CA ASN A 196 -4.02 -7.79 -5.62
C ASN A 196 -3.96 -6.88 -6.85
N PRO A 197 -3.48 -5.62 -6.75
CA PRO A 197 -3.35 -4.75 -7.91
C PRO A 197 -2.27 -5.26 -8.86
N LEU A 198 -2.28 -4.78 -10.10
CA LEU A 198 -1.12 -4.88 -10.98
C LEU A 198 -0.19 -3.70 -10.67
N MET A 199 0.99 -4.00 -10.15
CA MET A 199 2.02 -3.00 -9.86
C MET A 199 3.03 -2.93 -11.00
N LEU A 200 3.24 -1.73 -11.55
CA LEU A 200 4.35 -1.44 -12.44
C LEU A 200 5.47 -0.77 -11.65
N LEU A 201 6.60 -1.43 -11.56
CA LEU A 201 7.85 -0.85 -11.08
C LEU A 201 8.59 -0.28 -12.28
N ASP A 202 8.59 1.04 -12.41
CA ASP A 202 9.15 1.74 -13.58
C ASP A 202 10.51 2.34 -13.26
N GLU A 203 11.38 2.42 -14.27
CA GLU A 203 12.71 3.02 -14.17
C GLU A 203 13.65 2.32 -13.17
N ILE A 204 13.59 0.98 -13.08
CA ILE A 204 14.46 0.18 -12.21
C ILE A 204 15.93 0.38 -12.56
N ASP A 205 16.25 0.57 -13.84
CA ASP A 205 17.58 0.83 -14.36
C ASP A 205 18.19 2.18 -13.92
N LYS A 206 17.36 3.08 -13.37
CA LYS A 206 17.79 4.39 -12.88
C LYS A 206 17.92 4.46 -11.35
N MET A 207 17.83 3.34 -10.66
CA MET A 207 18.12 3.28 -9.23
C MET A 207 19.62 3.45 -9.04
N SER A 208 20.03 4.33 -8.11
CA SER A 208 21.45 4.53 -7.80
C SER A 208 21.91 3.48 -6.79
N SER A 209 23.03 2.83 -7.09
CA SER A 209 23.76 1.97 -6.16
C SER A 209 24.63 2.84 -5.24
N ASP A 210 24.01 3.57 -4.31
CA ASP A 210 24.77 4.32 -3.32
C ASP A 210 25.02 3.49 -2.05
N TYR A 211 26.10 3.84 -1.35
CA TYR A 211 26.72 3.18 -0.18
C TYR A 211 25.80 2.72 0.97
N LYS A 212 24.49 2.92 0.88
CA LYS A 212 23.50 2.60 1.94
C LYS A 212 22.62 1.38 1.69
N GLY A 213 22.93 0.60 0.69
CA GLY A 213 22.19 -0.62 0.35
C GLY A 213 21.95 -0.72 -1.16
N ASP A 214 22.19 -1.89 -1.71
CA ASP A 214 21.93 -2.16 -3.13
C ASP A 214 20.42 -2.43 -3.26
N THR A 215 19.68 -1.42 -3.69
CA THR A 215 18.23 -1.55 -3.95
C THR A 215 17.92 -2.59 -5.03
N CYS A 216 18.92 -2.97 -5.84
CA CYS A 216 18.81 -4.04 -6.83
C CYS A 216 18.78 -5.43 -6.18
N LEU A 217 19.45 -5.64 -5.04
CA LEU A 217 19.47 -6.91 -4.31
C LEU A 217 18.12 -7.27 -3.69
N LEU A 218 17.22 -6.29 -3.46
CA LEU A 218 15.87 -6.52 -3.00
C LEU A 218 15.02 -7.44 -3.89
N TYR A 219 15.35 -7.49 -5.17
CA TYR A 219 14.62 -8.28 -6.17
C TYR A 219 15.28 -9.60 -6.52
N THR A 220 16.52 -9.81 -6.06
CA THR A 220 17.29 -11.01 -6.35
C THR A 220 17.44 -11.94 -5.15
N SER A 221 17.34 -11.43 -3.91
CA SER A 221 17.53 -12.27 -2.71
C SER A 221 16.32 -13.16 -2.40
N ASP A 222 15.09 -12.71 -2.71
CA ASP A 222 13.89 -13.52 -2.48
C ASP A 222 13.70 -14.62 -3.55
N ALA A 223 14.48 -14.60 -4.63
CA ALA A 223 14.44 -15.62 -5.68
C ALA A 223 15.52 -16.73 -5.49
N ALA A 224 16.39 -16.60 -4.49
CA ALA A 224 17.51 -17.53 -4.26
C ALA A 224 17.36 -18.39 -2.99
N ASP A 225 16.31 -18.16 -2.18
CA ASP A 225 16.06 -18.88 -0.92
C ASP A 225 14.86 -19.85 -0.98
N GLU A 226 14.44 -20.27 -2.21
CA GLU A 226 13.52 -21.39 -2.40
C GLU A 226 14.16 -22.55 -3.18
#